data_b6f8a41621c856b27c92383db8b04dc0
#
_entry.id   b6f8a41621c856b27c92383db8b04dc0
#
_cell.length_a   1.000
_cell.length_b   1.000
_cell.length_c   1.000
_cell.angle_alpha   90.00
_cell.angle_beta   90.00
_cell.angle_gamma   90.00
#
_symmetry.space_group_name_H-M   'P 1'
#
loop_
_entity.id
_entity.type
_entity.pdbx_description
1 polymer ?
#
loop_
_entity_poly.entity_id
_entity_poly.type
_entity_poly.pdbx_seq_one_letter_code
_entity_poly.pdbx_strand_id
1 'polypeptide(L)'
;MPAAVPIRYYDRYKKSVETEQVFGEKWLRFAYENRLGQLGVSLMAKRRLCSSLYGWQMNKRVSALKILPFIIDYNMDVDEFVKSPFDFRNFNEFFFRALKPECRPIDGGERTAIMPADGRHLVFPDVHAAKGFYVKGAKFTLSELLGD
;
A
#
# COMPACT_ATOMS: atom_id res chain seq x y z
N MET A 1 7.19 12.18 -22.10
CA MET A 1 7.00 10.88 -21.43
C MET A 1 5.55 10.47 -21.63
N PRO A 2 5.24 9.23 -22.04
CA PRO A 2 3.85 8.80 -22.16
C PRO A 2 3.17 8.96 -20.78
N ALA A 3 1.96 9.50 -20.78
CA ALA A 3 1.16 9.59 -19.56
C ALA A 3 0.94 8.18 -19.04
N ALA A 4 1.23 7.95 -17.75
CA ALA A 4 1.01 6.64 -17.17
C ALA A 4 -0.46 6.27 -17.27
N VAL A 5 -0.72 5.05 -17.65
CA VAL A 5 -2.06 4.50 -17.65
C VAL A 5 -2.55 4.47 -16.18
N PRO A 6 -3.66 5.15 -15.88
CA PRO A 6 -4.19 5.14 -14.52
C PRO A 6 -4.61 3.72 -14.13
N ILE A 7 -4.22 3.30 -12.92
CA ILE A 7 -4.64 2.01 -12.37
C ILE A 7 -6.08 2.16 -11.92
N ARG A 8 -6.99 1.46 -12.58
CA ARG A 8 -8.42 1.47 -12.26
C ARG A 8 -8.79 0.19 -11.51
N TYR A 9 -9.66 0.32 -10.51
CA TYR A 9 -10.20 -0.80 -9.75
C TYR A 9 -11.69 -0.57 -9.46
N TYR A 10 -12.41 -1.65 -9.22
CA TYR A 10 -13.81 -1.58 -8.83
C TYR A 10 -13.90 -1.53 -7.30
N ASP A 11 -14.46 -0.43 -6.78
CA ASP A 11 -14.75 -0.29 -5.36
C ASP A 11 -16.12 -0.94 -5.08
N ARG A 12 -16.12 -2.05 -4.32
CA ARG A 12 -17.34 -2.78 -4.00
C ARG A 12 -18.29 -2.03 -3.07
N TYR A 13 -17.79 -1.12 -2.26
CA TYR A 13 -18.59 -0.33 -1.33
C TYR A 13 -19.27 0.84 -2.05
N LYS A 14 -18.54 1.56 -2.87
CA LYS A 14 -19.05 2.65 -3.71
C LYS A 14 -19.75 2.15 -4.95
N LYS A 15 -19.57 0.86 -5.31
CA LYS A 15 -20.09 0.23 -6.53
C LYS A 15 -19.70 0.99 -7.81
N SER A 16 -18.52 1.57 -7.82
CA SER A 16 -17.97 2.39 -8.91
C SER A 16 -16.54 2.01 -9.25
N VAL A 17 -16.11 2.38 -10.48
CA VAL A 17 -14.71 2.23 -10.89
C VAL A 17 -13.95 3.47 -10.43
N GLU A 18 -13.01 3.27 -9.53
CA GLU A 18 -12.15 4.30 -8.98
C GLU A 18 -10.74 4.23 -9.59
N THR A 19 -10.01 5.33 -9.48
CA THR A 19 -8.59 5.41 -9.88
C THR A 19 -7.71 5.35 -8.65
N GLU A 20 -6.66 4.53 -8.72
CA GLU A 20 -5.71 4.38 -7.62
C GLU A 20 -4.94 5.64 -7.34
N GLN A 21 -4.90 6.05 -6.07
CA GLN A 21 -3.98 7.05 -5.57
C GLN A 21 -2.74 6.35 -5.01
N VAL A 22 -1.64 6.40 -5.77
CA VAL A 22 -0.38 5.77 -5.37
C VAL A 22 0.40 6.71 -4.46
N PHE A 23 0.72 6.26 -3.25
CA PHE A 23 1.55 7.03 -2.32
C PHE A 23 2.92 7.31 -2.92
N GLY A 24 3.28 8.60 -2.99
CA GLY A 24 4.57 9.03 -3.52
C GLY A 24 4.75 8.77 -5.01
N GLU A 25 3.67 8.70 -5.82
CA GLU A 25 3.71 8.38 -7.25
C GLU A 25 4.77 9.18 -8.02
N LYS A 26 4.87 10.49 -7.78
CA LYS A 26 5.86 11.36 -8.44
C LYS A 26 7.29 10.93 -8.14
N TRP A 27 7.57 10.52 -6.90
CA TRP A 27 8.85 9.99 -6.46
C TRP A 27 9.15 8.61 -7.04
N LEU A 28 8.16 7.72 -7.05
CA LEU A 28 8.30 6.40 -7.65
C LEU A 28 8.57 6.50 -9.14
N ARG A 29 7.85 7.36 -9.85
CA ARG A 29 8.11 7.61 -11.28
C ARG A 29 9.50 8.13 -11.53
N PHE A 30 9.92 9.17 -10.82
CA PHE A 30 11.29 9.68 -10.92
C PHE A 30 12.33 8.58 -10.66
N ALA A 31 12.11 7.79 -9.61
CA ALA A 31 13.03 6.73 -9.19
C ALA A 31 13.15 5.59 -10.21
N TYR A 32 12.06 5.21 -10.90
CA TYR A 32 12.07 4.07 -11.82
C TYR A 32 12.14 4.43 -13.30
N GLU A 33 11.64 5.59 -13.70
CA GLU A 33 11.59 6.01 -15.11
C GLU A 33 12.82 6.85 -15.51
N ASN A 34 13.53 7.46 -14.56
CA ASN A 34 14.71 8.30 -14.83
C ASN A 34 16.00 7.55 -14.51
N ARG A 35 17.00 7.63 -15.39
CA ARG A 35 18.33 7.00 -15.18
C ARG A 35 19.01 7.47 -13.90
N LEU A 36 18.90 8.76 -13.55
CA LEU A 36 19.43 9.31 -12.29
C LEU A 36 18.64 8.77 -11.07
N GLY A 37 17.32 8.63 -11.21
CA GLY A 37 16.46 8.01 -10.19
C GLY A 37 16.84 6.55 -9.96
N GLN A 38 17.04 5.77 -11.02
CA GLN A 38 17.47 4.37 -10.95
C GLN A 38 18.82 4.21 -10.25
N LEU A 39 19.77 5.10 -10.55
CA LEU A 39 21.08 5.14 -9.85
C LEU A 39 20.87 5.45 -8.37
N GLY A 40 20.04 6.42 -8.03
CA GLY A 40 19.68 6.76 -6.65
C GLY A 40 19.02 5.58 -5.91
N VAL A 41 18.09 4.88 -6.54
CA VAL A 41 17.48 3.66 -5.97
C VAL A 41 18.54 2.57 -5.74
N SER A 42 19.44 2.36 -6.70
CA SER A 42 20.49 1.35 -6.58
C SER A 42 21.47 1.66 -5.45
N LEU A 43 21.83 2.93 -5.28
CA LEU A 43 22.83 3.35 -4.29
C LEU A 43 22.24 3.56 -2.88
N MET A 44 21.01 4.06 -2.79
CA MET A 44 20.40 4.51 -1.52
C MET A 44 19.24 3.63 -1.05
N ALA A 45 18.22 3.40 -1.88
CA ALA A 45 17.00 2.73 -1.44
C ALA A 45 17.19 1.24 -1.12
N LYS A 46 18.17 0.58 -1.76
CA LYS A 46 18.53 -0.82 -1.46
C LYS A 46 19.35 -0.96 -0.17
N ARG A 47 19.78 0.14 0.44
CA ARG A 47 20.62 0.10 1.65
C ARG A 47 19.74 0.21 2.90
N ARG A 48 19.93 -0.74 3.82
CA ARG A 48 19.24 -0.79 5.12
C ARG A 48 19.40 0.51 5.92
N LEU A 49 20.52 1.19 5.77
CA LEU A 49 20.79 2.47 6.45
C LEU A 49 19.80 3.57 6.08
N CYS A 50 19.46 3.72 4.79
CA CYS A 50 18.51 4.76 4.35
C CYS A 50 17.10 4.50 4.87
N SER A 51 16.64 3.24 4.85
CA SER A 51 15.36 2.85 5.42
C SER A 51 15.33 3.08 6.93
N SER A 52 16.43 2.78 7.64
CA SER A 52 16.52 3.00 9.09
C SER A 52 16.51 4.48 9.45
N LEU A 53 17.21 5.32 8.69
CA LEU A 53 17.21 6.78 8.89
C LEU A 53 15.81 7.37 8.65
N TYR A 54 15.14 6.95 7.59
CA TYR A 54 13.77 7.38 7.31
C TYR A 54 12.81 6.93 8.41
N GLY A 55 12.88 5.67 8.84
CA GLY A 55 12.08 5.13 9.94
C GLY A 55 12.33 5.88 11.26
N TRP A 56 13.60 6.20 11.56
CA TRP A 56 13.96 7.00 12.73
C TRP A 56 13.37 8.42 12.66
N GLN A 57 13.40 9.06 11.48
CA GLN A 57 12.78 10.37 11.28
C GLN A 57 11.26 10.32 11.51
N MET A 58 10.60 9.24 11.04
CA MET A 58 9.16 9.06 11.20
C MET A 58 8.76 8.70 12.65
N ASN A 59 9.70 8.30 13.50
CA ASN A 59 9.49 8.09 14.94
C ASN A 59 9.61 9.39 15.76
N LYS A 60 10.08 10.50 15.18
CA LYS A 60 10.14 11.78 15.90
C LYS A 60 8.76 12.40 16.06
N ARG A 61 8.51 13.10 17.17
CA ARG A 61 7.23 13.79 17.43
C ARG A 61 6.83 14.76 16.33
N VAL A 62 7.78 15.45 15.74
CA VAL A 62 7.57 16.38 14.60
C VAL A 62 6.89 15.68 13.41
N SER A 63 7.09 14.37 13.21
CA SER A 63 6.46 13.64 12.13
C SER A 63 4.94 13.52 12.29
N ALA A 64 4.38 13.75 13.48
CA ALA A 64 2.93 13.78 13.70
C ALA A 64 2.22 14.86 12.86
N LEU A 65 2.92 15.95 12.50
CA LEU A 65 2.39 16.98 11.60
C LEU A 65 2.00 16.45 10.21
N LYS A 66 2.50 15.27 9.82
CA LYS A 66 2.17 14.62 8.55
C LYS A 66 0.86 13.84 8.60
N ILE A 67 0.30 13.60 9.79
CA ILE A 67 -0.88 12.73 9.97
C ILE A 67 -2.11 13.33 9.32
N LEU A 68 -2.47 14.56 9.65
CA LEU A 68 -3.66 15.20 9.11
C LEU A 68 -3.61 15.39 7.58
N PRO A 69 -2.51 15.90 7.00
CA PRO A 69 -2.39 15.94 5.55
C PRO A 69 -2.56 14.56 4.91
N PHE A 70 -1.97 13.53 5.50
CA PHE A 70 -2.11 12.17 4.99
C PHE A 70 -3.56 11.65 5.01
N ILE A 71 -4.29 11.90 6.10
CA ILE A 71 -5.71 11.53 6.22
C ILE A 71 -6.54 12.22 5.13
N ILE A 72 -6.30 13.50 4.90
CA ILE A 72 -7.01 14.30 3.90
C ILE A 72 -6.68 13.83 2.49
N ASP A 73 -5.38 13.68 2.17
CA ASP A 73 -4.91 13.29 0.84
C ASP A 73 -5.45 11.91 0.41
N TYR A 74 -5.61 10.99 1.38
CA TYR A 74 -6.09 9.62 1.11
C TYR A 74 -7.56 9.43 1.46
N ASN A 75 -8.29 10.50 1.84
CA ASN A 75 -9.70 10.46 2.21
C ASN A 75 -10.03 9.32 3.18
N MET A 76 -9.23 9.24 4.26
CA MET A 76 -9.36 8.16 5.24
C MET A 76 -10.51 8.43 6.19
N ASP A 77 -11.29 7.39 6.49
CA ASP A 77 -12.34 7.45 7.50
C ASP A 77 -11.72 7.37 8.90
N VAL A 78 -11.74 8.48 9.62
CA VAL A 78 -11.21 8.58 10.98
C VAL A 78 -12.07 7.89 12.02
N ASP A 79 -13.34 7.67 11.72
CA ASP A 79 -14.28 7.00 12.62
C ASP A 79 -13.97 5.50 12.75
N GLU A 80 -13.22 4.93 11.80
CA GLU A 80 -12.71 3.56 11.90
C GLU A 80 -11.56 3.40 12.91
N PHE A 81 -10.90 4.48 13.33
CA PHE A 81 -9.70 4.41 14.17
C PHE A 81 -10.05 4.15 15.63
N VAL A 82 -9.24 3.32 16.31
CA VAL A 82 -9.36 3.12 17.75
C VAL A 82 -8.95 4.37 18.53
N LYS A 83 -7.93 5.10 18.03
CA LYS A 83 -7.43 6.34 18.61
C LYS A 83 -7.76 7.53 17.74
N SER A 84 -8.01 8.69 18.36
CA SER A 84 -8.09 9.95 17.62
C SER A 84 -6.80 10.24 16.85
N PRO A 85 -6.88 10.86 15.66
CA PRO A 85 -5.70 11.31 14.91
C PRO A 85 -4.72 12.17 15.71
N PHE A 86 -5.21 12.88 16.73
CA PHE A 86 -4.42 13.77 17.59
C PHE A 86 -3.68 13.06 18.72
N ASP A 87 -4.02 11.78 19.00
CA ASP A 87 -3.43 11.01 20.09
C ASP A 87 -2.18 10.22 19.67
N PHE A 88 -1.82 10.25 18.40
CA PHE A 88 -0.62 9.59 17.90
C PHE A 88 0.63 10.47 18.16
N ARG A 89 1.66 9.87 18.73
CA ARG A 89 2.93 10.56 19.07
C ARG A 89 3.75 10.93 17.85
N ASN A 90 3.64 10.14 16.77
CA ASN A 90 4.43 10.30 15.57
C ASN A 90 3.75 9.60 14.37
N PHE A 91 4.28 9.82 13.17
CA PHE A 91 3.70 9.25 11.96
C PHE A 91 3.78 7.71 11.90
N ASN A 92 4.83 7.10 12.43
CA ASN A 92 4.92 5.64 12.45
C ASN A 92 3.83 5.02 13.32
N GLU A 93 3.57 5.54 14.52
CA GLU A 93 2.48 5.06 15.37
C GLU A 93 1.13 5.16 14.66
N PHE A 94 0.89 6.26 13.95
CA PHE A 94 -0.30 6.42 13.12
C PHE A 94 -0.32 5.42 11.96
N PHE A 95 0.81 5.15 11.31
CA PHE A 95 0.87 4.32 10.12
C PHE A 95 0.42 2.88 10.37
N PHE A 96 0.76 2.30 11.54
CA PHE A 96 0.29 0.98 11.96
C PHE A 96 -0.84 1.03 13.01
N ARG A 97 -1.69 2.06 12.91
CA ARG A 97 -2.83 2.23 13.79
C ARG A 97 -3.76 1.03 13.82
N ALA A 98 -4.37 0.78 14.97
CA ALA A 98 -5.44 -0.20 15.08
C ALA A 98 -6.78 0.39 14.59
N LEU A 99 -7.55 -0.42 13.89
CA LEU A 99 -8.92 -0.13 13.51
C LEU A 99 -9.88 -0.77 14.51
N LYS A 100 -11.08 -0.22 14.63
CA LYS A 100 -12.14 -0.79 15.46
C LYS A 100 -12.54 -2.16 14.90
N PRO A 101 -12.73 -3.18 15.75
CA PRO A 101 -13.08 -4.54 15.31
C PRO A 101 -14.34 -4.60 14.45
N GLU A 102 -15.33 -3.77 14.74
CA GLU A 102 -16.59 -3.69 14.01
C GLU A 102 -16.42 -3.21 12.55
N CYS A 103 -15.32 -2.52 12.23
CA CYS A 103 -15.03 -2.04 10.88
C CYS A 103 -14.46 -3.15 9.98
N ARG A 104 -13.98 -4.24 10.58
CA ARG A 104 -13.41 -5.40 9.87
C ARG A 104 -13.96 -6.70 10.45
N PRO A 105 -15.29 -6.94 10.34
CA PRO A 105 -15.89 -8.16 10.85
C PRO A 105 -15.33 -9.38 10.11
N ILE A 106 -14.97 -10.40 10.88
CA ILE A 106 -14.51 -11.68 10.37
C ILE A 106 -15.71 -12.63 10.28
N ASP A 107 -16.06 -13.04 9.07
CA ASP A 107 -17.05 -14.08 8.86
C ASP A 107 -16.42 -15.47 9.08
N GLY A 108 -16.69 -16.09 10.23
CA GLY A 108 -16.16 -17.37 10.64
C GLY A 108 -16.89 -18.60 10.08
N GLY A 109 -17.67 -18.47 9.01
CA GLY A 109 -18.39 -19.58 8.39
C GLY A 109 -17.44 -20.66 7.87
N GLU A 110 -17.74 -21.95 8.10
CA GLU A 110 -16.89 -23.10 7.71
C GLU A 110 -16.55 -23.14 6.21
N ARG A 111 -17.33 -22.47 5.37
CA ARG A 111 -17.14 -22.43 3.91
C ARG A 111 -16.74 -21.04 3.39
N THR A 112 -16.35 -20.16 4.30
CA THR A 112 -15.97 -18.76 3.96
C THR A 112 -14.46 -18.61 3.98
N ALA A 113 -13.87 -18.27 2.83
CA ALA A 113 -12.48 -17.84 2.77
C ALA A 113 -12.39 -16.35 3.13
N ILE A 114 -11.65 -16.04 4.16
CA ILE A 114 -11.46 -14.68 4.65
C ILE A 114 -10.23 -14.08 3.96
N MET A 115 -10.35 -12.84 3.51
CA MET A 115 -9.19 -12.11 2.99
C MET A 115 -8.20 -11.81 4.13
N PRO A 116 -6.90 -12.13 3.96
CA PRO A 116 -5.92 -12.04 5.04
C PRO A 116 -5.53 -10.62 5.42
N ALA A 117 -5.84 -9.63 4.57
CA ALA A 117 -5.50 -8.22 4.77
C ALA A 117 -6.45 -7.32 4.00
N ASP A 118 -6.58 -6.07 4.46
CA ASP A 118 -7.20 -5.01 3.66
C ASP A 118 -6.36 -4.73 2.42
N GLY A 119 -7.01 -4.53 1.28
CA GLY A 119 -6.32 -4.22 0.05
C GLY A 119 -7.13 -4.54 -1.19
N ARG A 120 -6.47 -4.48 -2.33
CA ARG A 120 -7.02 -4.89 -3.60
C ARG A 120 -6.65 -6.33 -3.87
N HIS A 121 -7.67 -7.12 -4.12
CA HIS A 121 -7.51 -8.54 -4.34
C HIS A 121 -7.79 -8.87 -5.79
N LEU A 122 -6.85 -9.57 -6.43
CA LEU A 122 -7.02 -10.16 -7.74
C LEU A 122 -7.19 -11.66 -7.55
N VAL A 123 -8.36 -12.17 -7.92
CA VAL A 123 -8.70 -13.58 -7.77
C VAL A 123 -8.66 -14.25 -9.13
N PHE A 124 -8.01 -15.38 -9.20
CA PHE A 124 -7.99 -16.26 -10.38
C PHE A 124 -8.81 -17.50 -10.05
N PRO A 125 -10.00 -17.67 -10.67
CA PRO A 125 -10.82 -18.87 -10.45
C PRO A 125 -10.12 -20.17 -10.86
N ASP A 126 -9.28 -20.07 -11.89
CA ASP A 126 -8.41 -21.17 -12.35
C ASP A 126 -6.97 -20.65 -12.49
N VAL A 127 -6.11 -21.05 -11.59
CA VAL A 127 -4.71 -20.63 -11.56
C VAL A 127 -3.92 -21.20 -12.76
N HIS A 128 -4.34 -22.36 -13.32
CA HIS A 128 -3.67 -22.95 -14.48
C HIS A 128 -3.96 -22.17 -15.77
N ALA A 129 -5.12 -21.48 -15.83
CA ALA A 129 -5.46 -20.59 -16.94
C ALA A 129 -4.77 -19.23 -16.84
N ALA A 130 -4.16 -18.89 -15.68
CA ALA A 130 -3.45 -17.64 -15.50
C ALA A 130 -2.13 -17.64 -16.29
N LYS A 131 -1.98 -16.71 -17.25
CA LYS A 131 -0.78 -16.59 -18.10
C LYS A 131 0.45 -16.06 -17.33
N GLY A 132 0.38 -15.90 -16.04
CA GLY A 132 1.41 -15.40 -15.12
C GLY A 132 0.89 -14.32 -14.20
N PHE A 133 1.67 -14.05 -13.17
CA PHE A 133 1.38 -13.08 -12.12
C PHE A 133 2.32 -11.89 -12.24
N TYR A 134 1.80 -10.68 -12.11
CA TYR A 134 2.62 -9.47 -12.15
C TYR A 134 2.77 -8.91 -10.74
N VAL A 135 4.02 -8.86 -10.25
CA VAL A 135 4.36 -8.26 -8.97
C VAL A 135 5.34 -7.13 -9.20
N LYS A 136 4.96 -5.90 -8.87
CA LYS A 136 5.80 -4.70 -9.06
C LYS A 136 6.40 -4.56 -10.46
N GLY A 137 5.62 -4.93 -11.48
CA GLY A 137 6.04 -4.84 -12.89
C GLY A 137 6.86 -6.04 -13.42
N ALA A 138 7.27 -6.97 -12.58
CA ALA A 138 7.88 -8.22 -12.99
C ALA A 138 6.82 -9.32 -13.16
N LYS A 139 6.96 -10.14 -14.22
CA LYS A 139 6.06 -11.26 -14.49
C LYS A 139 6.68 -12.54 -13.90
N PHE A 140 5.86 -13.31 -13.20
CA PHE A 140 6.21 -14.59 -12.61
C PHE A 140 5.26 -15.68 -13.06
N THR A 141 5.76 -16.89 -13.22
CA THR A 141 4.95 -18.11 -13.23
C THR A 141 4.54 -18.46 -11.81
N LEU A 142 3.63 -19.42 -11.64
CA LEU A 142 3.22 -19.89 -10.32
C LEU A 142 4.40 -20.53 -9.56
N SER A 143 5.20 -21.36 -10.22
CA SER A 143 6.38 -22.00 -9.63
C SER A 143 7.43 -20.98 -9.17
N GLU A 144 7.78 -20.02 -10.03
CA GLU A 144 8.70 -18.93 -9.64
C GLU A 144 8.20 -18.10 -8.46
N LEU A 145 6.88 -17.90 -8.34
CA LEU A 145 6.30 -17.15 -7.23
C LEU A 145 6.31 -17.95 -5.92
N LEU A 146 6.15 -19.26 -5.98
CA LEU A 146 6.17 -20.17 -4.83
C LEU A 146 7.58 -20.60 -4.42
N GLY A 147 8.56 -20.43 -5.32
CA GLY A 147 9.97 -20.78 -5.04
C GLY A 147 10.30 -22.24 -5.30
N ASP A 148 9.57 -22.89 -6.21
CA ASP A 148 9.81 -24.25 -6.69
C ASP A 148 10.74 -24.27 -7.92
#